data_c69158eebf3e3f00805931b87c404bbf
#
_entry.id   c69158eebf3e3f00805931b87c404bbf
#
_cell.length_a   1.000
_cell.length_b   1.000
_cell.length_c   1.000
_cell.angle_alpha   90.00
_cell.angle_beta   90.00
_cell.angle_gamma   90.00
#
_symmetry.space_group_name_H-M   'P 1'
#
loop_
_entity.id
_entity.type
_entity.pdbx_description
1 polymer ?
#
loop_
_entity_poly.entity_id
_entity_poly.type
_entity_poly.pdbx_seq_one_letter_code
_entity_poly.pdbx_strand_id
1 'polypeptide(L)'
;MIDFGKVQADAVKNICKSKITGKAADYRIYSAVTIDGNTYIPLMYKGISIYLIPEKYSLLNPAFAEVGNPMVEKIFKSAEDAYQLTDTKTIKLLPDGIQLKEFKSPFGKSVFVDEKLIKPFGQGIRYYASGNSDIVYIKEVDEWLGLAFATRVKENEQ
;
A
#
# COMPACT_ATOMS: atom_id res chain seq x y z
N MET A 1 -3.90 12.93 -5.83
CA MET A 1 -2.44 12.86 -5.67
C MET A 1 -2.10 12.57 -4.22
N ILE A 2 -1.19 11.65 -3.99
CA ILE A 2 -0.78 11.30 -2.62
C ILE A 2 -0.01 12.46 -1.97
N ASP A 3 -0.27 12.71 -0.69
CA ASP A 3 0.49 13.67 0.10
C ASP A 3 1.65 12.95 0.80
N PHE A 4 2.80 12.94 0.15
CA PHE A 4 4.00 12.29 0.69
C PHE A 4 4.48 12.91 2.01
N GLY A 5 4.28 14.21 2.19
CA GLY A 5 4.64 14.89 3.43
C GLY A 5 3.82 14.40 4.61
N LYS A 6 2.51 14.29 4.43
CA LYS A 6 1.60 13.81 5.47
C LYS A 6 1.87 12.35 5.84
N VAL A 7 2.04 11.48 4.84
CA VAL A 7 2.31 10.05 5.06
C VAL A 7 3.60 9.88 5.87
N GLN A 8 4.65 10.61 5.52
CA GLN A 8 5.93 10.55 6.24
C GLN A 8 5.82 11.12 7.66
N ALA A 9 5.11 12.24 7.84
CA ALA A 9 4.90 12.83 9.15
C ALA A 9 4.15 11.89 10.09
N ASP A 10 3.10 11.25 9.60
CA ASP A 10 2.32 10.26 10.37
C ASP A 10 3.21 9.08 10.80
N ALA A 11 4.07 8.60 9.91
CA ALA A 11 4.97 7.51 10.19
C ALA A 11 6.01 7.87 11.27
N VAL A 12 6.67 9.01 11.13
CA VAL A 12 7.67 9.47 12.11
C VAL A 12 7.04 9.68 13.48
N LYS A 13 5.88 10.30 13.53
CA LYS A 13 5.14 10.52 14.77
C LYS A 13 4.82 9.19 15.47
N ASN A 14 4.35 8.20 14.72
CA ASN A 14 4.02 6.89 15.24
C ASN A 14 5.25 6.15 15.76
N ILE A 15 6.35 6.15 15.00
CA ILE A 15 7.61 5.51 15.38
C ILE A 15 8.19 6.15 16.65
N CYS A 16 8.20 7.47 16.73
CA CYS A 16 8.67 8.18 17.93
C CYS A 16 7.82 7.86 19.16
N LYS A 17 6.49 7.82 19.00
CA LYS A 17 5.58 7.47 20.07
C LYS A 17 5.81 6.02 20.54
N SER A 18 6.06 5.10 19.61
CA SER A 18 6.39 3.70 19.91
C SER A 18 7.62 3.58 20.81
N LYS A 19 8.67 4.35 20.50
CA LYS A 19 9.91 4.36 21.30
C LYS A 19 9.69 4.87 22.72
N ILE A 20 8.79 5.83 22.90
CA ILE A 20 8.47 6.40 24.22
C ILE A 20 7.58 5.45 25.04
N THR A 21 6.57 4.86 24.43
CA THR A 21 5.56 4.04 25.12
C THR A 21 5.95 2.57 25.25
N GLY A 22 6.93 2.09 24.50
CA GLY A 22 7.29 0.67 24.44
C GLY A 22 6.33 -0.21 23.66
N LYS A 23 5.27 0.38 23.08
CA LYS A 23 4.33 -0.36 22.21
C LYS A 23 4.92 -0.51 20.81
N ALA A 24 4.56 -1.59 20.11
CA ALA A 24 4.99 -1.81 18.73
C ALA A 24 4.53 -0.68 17.81
N ALA A 25 5.42 -0.25 16.91
CA ALA A 25 5.07 0.77 15.91
C ALA A 25 4.17 0.19 14.83
N ASP A 26 3.23 1.01 14.33
CA ASP A 26 2.40 0.66 13.18
C ASP A 26 3.17 0.81 11.87
N TYR A 27 4.13 1.71 11.81
CA TYR A 27 4.93 1.99 10.62
C TYR A 27 6.35 1.45 10.74
N ARG A 28 6.89 0.98 9.61
CA ARG A 28 8.29 0.60 9.46
C ARG A 28 8.85 1.23 8.21
N ILE A 29 10.06 1.78 8.32
CA ILE A 29 10.78 2.40 7.20
C ILE A 29 11.89 1.44 6.79
N TYR A 30 11.97 1.11 5.51
CA TYR A 30 12.99 0.23 4.97
C TYR A 30 14.01 1.02 4.16
N SER A 31 15.19 0.42 3.95
CA SER A 31 16.21 1.01 3.09
C SER A 31 15.71 1.13 1.65
N ALA A 32 16.30 2.08 0.91
CA ALA A 32 15.89 2.39 -0.47
C ALA A 32 15.92 1.16 -1.38
N VAL A 33 14.92 1.07 -2.25
CA VAL A 33 14.80 0.03 -3.28
C VAL A 33 14.69 0.69 -4.64
N THR A 34 15.13 -0.02 -5.69
CA THR A 34 15.00 0.43 -7.08
C THR A 34 13.97 -0.44 -7.79
N ILE A 35 12.94 0.19 -8.36
CA ILE A 35 11.86 -0.47 -9.10
C ILE A 35 11.71 0.27 -10.42
N ASP A 36 11.84 -0.44 -11.55
CA ASP A 36 11.74 0.13 -12.90
C ASP A 36 12.65 1.35 -13.11
N GLY A 37 13.85 1.31 -12.55
CA GLY A 37 14.84 2.38 -12.67
C GLY A 37 14.65 3.58 -11.74
N ASN A 38 13.58 3.58 -10.93
CA ASN A 38 13.32 4.64 -9.96
C ASN A 38 13.62 4.16 -8.54
N THR A 39 14.17 5.04 -7.72
CA THR A 39 14.52 4.73 -6.33
C THR A 39 13.45 5.24 -5.37
N TYR A 40 13.00 4.35 -4.50
CA TYR A 40 11.97 4.63 -3.50
C TYR A 40 12.41 4.20 -2.11
N ILE A 41 11.84 4.86 -1.11
CA ILE A 41 11.96 4.44 0.29
C ILE A 41 10.63 3.79 0.68
N PRO A 42 10.62 2.46 0.91
CA PRO A 42 9.39 1.77 1.31
C PRO A 42 9.00 2.12 2.74
N LEU A 43 7.74 2.50 2.91
CA LEU A 43 7.13 2.77 4.20
C LEU A 43 5.98 1.78 4.39
N MET A 44 6.15 0.83 5.29
CA MET A 44 5.14 -0.19 5.56
C MET A 44 4.22 0.24 6.70
N TYR A 45 2.91 0.03 6.52
CA TYR A 45 1.90 0.29 7.53
C TYR A 45 1.23 -1.01 7.96
N LYS A 46 1.40 -1.36 9.24
CA LYS A 46 0.80 -2.55 9.90
C LYS A 46 1.03 -3.88 9.16
N GLY A 47 2.00 -3.97 8.26
CA GLY A 47 2.22 -5.15 7.44
C GLY A 47 1.13 -5.40 6.38
N ILE A 48 0.23 -4.45 6.13
CA ILE A 48 -0.92 -4.58 5.23
C ILE A 48 -0.94 -3.58 4.09
N SER A 49 -0.06 -2.59 4.11
CA SER A 49 0.14 -1.69 2.97
C SER A 49 1.57 -1.18 2.92
N ILE A 50 2.00 -0.77 1.74
CA ILE A 50 3.32 -0.18 1.52
C ILE A 50 3.14 1.08 0.69
N TYR A 51 3.75 2.18 1.16
CA TYR A 51 3.89 3.42 0.40
C TYR A 51 5.30 3.47 -0.17
N LEU A 52 5.44 3.78 -1.44
CA LEU A 52 6.73 3.99 -2.08
C LEU A 52 7.01 5.49 -2.13
N ILE A 53 7.84 5.97 -1.24
CA ILE A 53 8.20 7.39 -1.18
C ILE A 53 9.34 7.60 -2.18
N PRO A 54 9.15 8.39 -3.26
CA PRO A 54 10.25 8.70 -4.16
C PRO A 54 11.40 9.34 -3.39
N GLU A 55 12.62 8.89 -3.66
CA GLU A 55 13.80 9.36 -2.94
C GLU A 55 13.91 10.89 -2.95
N LYS A 56 13.57 11.51 -4.07
CA LYS A 56 13.59 12.98 -4.23
C LYS A 56 12.63 13.72 -3.29
N TYR A 57 11.59 13.04 -2.78
CA TYR A 57 10.63 13.62 -1.84
C TYR A 57 10.81 13.10 -0.42
N SER A 58 11.87 12.32 -0.16
CA SER A 58 12.10 11.76 1.16
C SER A 58 12.53 12.83 2.15
N LEU A 59 11.80 12.89 3.25
CA LEU A 59 12.13 13.71 4.42
C LEU A 59 12.68 12.83 5.57
N LEU A 60 12.79 11.53 5.31
CA LEU A 60 13.15 10.54 6.32
C LEU A 60 14.66 10.44 6.48
N ASN A 61 15.11 10.40 7.72
CA ASN A 61 16.51 10.18 8.04
C ASN A 61 16.85 8.68 7.78
N PRO A 62 17.88 8.37 6.98
CA PRO A 62 18.31 6.98 6.75
C PRO A 62 18.59 6.19 8.04
N ALA A 63 18.92 6.86 9.13
CA ALA A 63 19.14 6.22 10.43
C ALA A 63 17.88 5.54 11.00
N PHE A 64 16.68 5.92 10.52
CA PHE A 64 15.42 5.27 10.92
C PHE A 64 15.09 4.04 10.08
N ALA A 65 15.80 3.82 8.98
CA ALA A 65 15.53 2.71 8.09
C ALA A 65 16.02 1.39 8.70
N GLU A 66 15.16 0.38 8.67
CA GLU A 66 15.55 -0.99 8.97
C GLU A 66 16.37 -1.55 7.79
N VAL A 67 17.37 -2.39 8.12
CA VAL A 67 18.26 -2.98 7.11
C VAL A 67 17.43 -3.88 6.17
N GLY A 68 17.47 -3.51 4.90
CA GLY A 68 17.03 -4.24 3.72
C GLY A 68 15.83 -5.18 3.85
N ASN A 69 14.76 -4.86 3.14
CA ASN A 69 13.68 -5.83 2.92
C ASN A 69 13.70 -6.30 1.46
N PRO A 70 14.39 -7.42 1.13
CA PRO A 70 14.45 -7.93 -0.23
C PRO A 70 13.06 -8.34 -0.75
N MET A 71 12.09 -8.52 0.14
CA MET A 71 10.70 -8.85 -0.22
C MET A 71 10.02 -7.72 -1.00
N VAL A 72 10.33 -6.46 -0.72
CA VAL A 72 9.68 -5.32 -1.40
C VAL A 72 9.99 -5.32 -2.88
N GLU A 73 11.25 -5.44 -3.27
CA GLU A 73 11.63 -5.51 -4.69
C GLU A 73 10.96 -6.69 -5.39
N LYS A 74 10.97 -7.85 -4.72
CA LYS A 74 10.38 -9.09 -5.26
C LYS A 74 8.87 -8.95 -5.47
N ILE A 75 8.17 -8.35 -4.53
CA ILE A 75 6.72 -8.13 -4.62
C ILE A 75 6.40 -7.23 -5.82
N PHE A 76 7.10 -6.11 -5.99
CA PHE A 76 6.87 -5.20 -7.11
C PHE A 76 7.33 -5.76 -8.44
N LYS A 77 8.34 -6.61 -8.45
CA LYS A 77 8.76 -7.33 -9.65
C LYS A 77 7.67 -8.30 -10.13
N SER A 78 6.92 -8.90 -9.22
CA SER A 78 5.76 -9.75 -9.55
C SER A 78 4.61 -8.99 -10.18
N ALA A 79 4.63 -7.66 -10.16
CA ALA A 79 3.60 -6.82 -10.74
C ALA A 79 3.78 -6.57 -12.25
N GLU A 80 4.85 -7.06 -12.86
CA GLU A 80 5.12 -6.87 -14.30
C GLU A 80 3.97 -7.37 -15.18
N ASP A 81 3.33 -8.49 -14.78
CA ASP A 81 2.20 -9.09 -15.49
C ASP A 81 0.84 -8.69 -14.89
N ALA A 82 0.80 -7.62 -14.12
CA ALA A 82 -0.42 -7.20 -13.46
C ALA A 82 -1.46 -6.65 -14.45
N TYR A 83 -2.72 -7.04 -14.23
CA TYR A 83 -3.84 -6.51 -14.99
C TYR A 83 -4.53 -5.38 -14.21
N GLN A 84 -5.11 -4.44 -14.95
CA GLN A 84 -5.82 -3.32 -14.35
C GLN A 84 -7.15 -3.77 -13.75
N LEU A 85 -7.42 -3.30 -12.54
CA LEU A 85 -8.71 -3.48 -11.86
C LEU A 85 -9.63 -2.31 -12.17
N THR A 86 -10.93 -2.60 -12.22
CA THR A 86 -11.97 -1.58 -12.37
C THR A 86 -12.55 -1.23 -11.01
N ASP A 87 -12.56 0.05 -10.68
CA ASP A 87 -13.23 0.55 -9.47
C ASP A 87 -14.75 0.52 -9.71
N THR A 88 -15.46 -0.34 -8.99
CA THR A 88 -16.91 -0.49 -9.14
C THR A 88 -17.71 0.63 -8.46
N LYS A 89 -17.05 1.48 -7.67
CA LYS A 89 -17.68 2.51 -6.82
C LYS A 89 -18.58 1.91 -5.73
N THR A 90 -18.45 0.63 -5.47
CA THR A 90 -19.24 -0.08 -4.45
C THR A 90 -18.41 -0.22 -3.16
N ILE A 91 -19.07 0.05 -2.04
CA ILE A 91 -18.50 -0.13 -0.70
C ILE A 91 -19.29 -1.22 -0.01
N LYS A 92 -18.58 -2.21 0.53
CA LYS A 92 -19.17 -3.26 1.38
C LYS A 92 -18.86 -2.94 2.84
N LEU A 93 -19.92 -2.79 3.64
CA LEU A 93 -19.78 -2.57 5.07
C LEU A 93 -19.77 -3.91 5.80
N LEU A 94 -18.71 -4.18 6.55
CA LEU A 94 -18.62 -5.37 7.39
C LEU A 94 -19.27 -5.11 8.76
N PRO A 95 -19.68 -6.20 9.50
CA PRO A 95 -20.31 -6.07 10.80
C PRO A 95 -19.50 -5.30 11.86
N ASP A 96 -18.16 -5.32 11.74
CA ASP A 96 -17.25 -4.60 12.63
C ASP A 96 -17.05 -3.12 12.26
N GLY A 97 -17.76 -2.64 11.25
CA GLY A 97 -17.68 -1.26 10.78
C GLY A 97 -16.61 -0.98 9.73
N ILE A 98 -15.83 -1.98 9.35
CA ILE A 98 -14.83 -1.83 8.28
C ILE A 98 -15.54 -1.68 6.94
N GLN A 99 -15.14 -0.67 6.17
CA GLN A 99 -15.63 -0.42 4.83
C GLN A 99 -14.65 -0.95 3.81
N LEU A 100 -15.10 -1.90 2.99
CA LEU A 100 -14.31 -2.51 1.94
C LEU A 100 -14.71 -1.91 0.59
N LYS A 101 -13.73 -1.42 -0.15
CA LYS A 101 -13.91 -0.98 -1.52
C LYS A 101 -13.79 -2.17 -2.46
N GLU A 102 -14.76 -2.32 -3.36
CA GLU A 102 -14.78 -3.39 -4.35
C GLU A 102 -14.12 -2.96 -5.65
N PHE A 103 -13.23 -3.82 -6.14
CA PHE A 103 -12.67 -3.74 -7.49
C PHE A 103 -13.01 -5.00 -8.25
N LYS A 104 -13.12 -4.91 -9.59
CA LYS A 104 -13.31 -6.08 -10.43
C LYS A 104 -12.14 -6.29 -11.38
N SER A 105 -11.71 -7.55 -11.47
CA SER A 105 -10.72 -7.96 -12.47
C SER A 105 -11.37 -8.06 -13.86
N PRO A 106 -10.56 -8.09 -14.94
CA PRO A 106 -11.06 -8.35 -16.29
C PRO A 106 -11.75 -9.71 -16.43
N PHE A 107 -11.51 -10.62 -15.48
CA PHE A 107 -12.09 -11.97 -15.45
C PHE A 107 -13.38 -12.04 -14.62
N GLY A 108 -13.88 -10.91 -14.13
CA GLY A 108 -15.10 -10.85 -13.35
C GLY A 108 -14.94 -11.14 -11.85
N LYS A 109 -13.73 -11.37 -11.38
CA LYS A 109 -13.46 -11.62 -9.96
C LYS A 109 -13.48 -10.32 -9.17
N SER A 110 -14.17 -10.31 -8.03
CA SER A 110 -14.19 -9.19 -7.10
C SER A 110 -12.98 -9.24 -6.15
N VAL A 111 -12.38 -8.08 -5.95
CA VAL A 111 -11.27 -7.87 -5.01
C VAL A 111 -11.67 -6.77 -4.04
N PHE A 112 -11.55 -7.03 -2.74
CA PHE A 112 -11.98 -6.09 -1.70
C PHE A 112 -10.76 -5.58 -0.93
N VAL A 113 -10.69 -4.27 -0.73
CA VAL A 113 -9.61 -3.63 0.03
C VAL A 113 -10.20 -2.67 1.05
N ASP A 114 -9.66 -2.67 2.26
CA ASP A 114 -10.05 -1.71 3.29
C ASP A 114 -9.85 -0.29 2.75
N GLU A 115 -10.93 0.50 2.75
CA GLU A 115 -10.91 1.86 2.22
C GLU A 115 -9.88 2.74 2.91
N LYS A 116 -9.61 2.51 4.19
CA LYS A 116 -8.59 3.25 4.94
C LYS A 116 -7.18 3.09 4.39
N LEU A 117 -6.90 1.96 3.74
CA LEU A 117 -5.59 1.70 3.13
C LEU A 117 -5.42 2.42 1.79
N ILE A 118 -6.53 2.69 1.10
CA ILE A 118 -6.53 3.31 -0.23
C ILE A 118 -6.62 4.82 -0.16
N LYS A 119 -7.40 5.34 0.79
CA LYS A 119 -7.68 6.77 0.93
C LYS A 119 -6.42 7.66 0.93
N PRO A 120 -5.31 7.30 1.61
CA PRO A 120 -4.11 8.14 1.60
C PRO A 120 -3.44 8.29 0.23
N PHE A 121 -3.72 7.39 -0.72
CA PHE A 121 -3.15 7.48 -2.07
C PHE A 121 -3.79 8.58 -2.93
N GLY A 122 -4.94 9.10 -2.51
CA GLY A 122 -5.61 10.21 -3.17
C GLY A 122 -6.49 9.78 -4.35
N GLN A 123 -6.72 10.70 -5.28
CA GLN A 123 -7.56 10.48 -6.47
C GLN A 123 -6.70 10.43 -7.73
N GLY A 124 -7.28 9.97 -8.84
CA GLY A 124 -6.60 9.90 -10.13
C GLY A 124 -5.61 8.76 -10.23
N ILE A 125 -5.76 7.75 -9.41
CA ILE A 125 -4.88 6.59 -9.36
C ILE A 125 -5.51 5.37 -10.05
N ARG A 126 -4.65 4.43 -10.45
CA ARG A 126 -5.06 3.17 -11.06
C ARG A 126 -4.66 2.00 -10.16
N TYR A 127 -5.45 0.95 -10.21
CA TYR A 127 -5.29 -0.23 -9.38
C TYR A 127 -5.01 -1.45 -10.25
N TYR A 128 -4.09 -2.31 -9.81
CA TYR A 128 -3.65 -3.49 -10.55
C TYR A 128 -3.56 -4.70 -9.62
N ALA A 129 -3.74 -5.88 -10.18
CA ALA A 129 -3.50 -7.13 -9.46
C ALA A 129 -2.84 -8.15 -10.40
N SER A 130 -2.17 -9.14 -9.85
CA SER A 130 -1.53 -10.20 -10.63
C SER A 130 -1.91 -11.57 -10.10
N GLY A 131 -2.26 -12.49 -11.00
CA GLY A 131 -2.60 -13.88 -10.66
C GLY A 131 -3.75 -14.00 -9.67
N ASN A 132 -3.62 -14.88 -8.68
CA ASN A 132 -4.54 -15.05 -7.56
C ASN A 132 -4.22 -14.11 -6.40
N SER A 133 -3.58 -13.02 -6.67
CA SER A 133 -2.94 -12.21 -5.68
C SER A 133 -3.93 -11.53 -4.74
N ASP A 134 -3.59 -11.58 -3.47
CA ASP A 134 -4.23 -10.82 -2.42
C ASP A 134 -3.63 -9.41 -2.33
N ILE A 135 -2.91 -8.96 -3.35
CA ILE A 135 -2.22 -7.68 -3.38
C ILE A 135 -2.80 -6.79 -4.47
N VAL A 136 -3.17 -5.58 -4.10
CA VAL A 136 -3.58 -4.54 -5.04
C VAL A 136 -2.46 -3.51 -5.16
N TYR A 137 -1.89 -3.40 -6.36
CA TYR A 137 -0.84 -2.44 -6.67
C TYR A 137 -1.46 -1.11 -7.08
N ILE A 138 -0.84 -0.02 -6.70
CA ILE A 138 -1.38 1.33 -6.90
C ILE A 138 -0.38 2.15 -7.71
N LYS A 139 -0.84 2.70 -8.83
CA LYS A 139 -0.06 3.53 -9.75
C LYS A 139 -0.72 4.88 -9.99
N GLU A 140 0.10 5.89 -10.19
CA GLU A 140 -0.31 7.17 -10.77
C GLU A 140 0.48 7.35 -12.08
N VAL A 141 -0.23 7.36 -13.22
CA VAL A 141 0.37 7.34 -14.57
C VAL A 141 1.31 6.12 -14.69
N ASP A 142 2.62 6.32 -14.82
CA ASP A 142 3.61 5.25 -14.96
C ASP A 142 4.43 5.01 -13.69
N GLU A 143 4.11 5.69 -12.60
CA GLU A 143 4.84 5.56 -11.33
C GLU A 143 4.10 4.71 -10.32
N TRP A 144 4.81 3.77 -9.69
CA TRP A 144 4.28 3.01 -8.56
C TRP A 144 4.16 3.93 -7.34
N LEU A 145 2.97 3.94 -6.72
CA LEU A 145 2.75 4.65 -5.45
C LEU A 145 2.83 3.71 -4.25
N GLY A 146 2.55 2.44 -4.45
CA GLY A 146 2.55 1.47 -3.37
C GLY A 146 1.66 0.27 -3.63
N LEU A 147 1.26 -0.37 -2.55
CA LEU A 147 0.34 -1.51 -2.59
C LEU A 147 -0.47 -1.60 -1.29
N ALA A 148 -1.57 -2.33 -1.36
CA ALA A 148 -2.36 -2.71 -0.20
C ALA A 148 -2.77 -4.18 -0.33
N PHE A 149 -2.81 -4.90 0.80
CA PHE A 149 -3.29 -6.26 0.81
C PHE A 149 -4.81 -6.30 0.76
N ALA A 150 -5.35 -7.16 -0.11
CA ALA A 150 -6.79 -7.36 -0.21
C ALA A 150 -7.33 -8.13 1.00
N THR A 151 -8.57 -7.84 1.36
CA THR A 151 -9.29 -8.57 2.39
C THR A 151 -10.07 -9.70 1.75
N ARG A 152 -9.89 -10.91 2.23
CA ARG A 152 -10.68 -12.06 1.77
C ARG A 152 -12.07 -12.00 2.38
N VAL A 153 -13.07 -12.02 1.53
CA VAL A 153 -14.47 -12.03 1.92
C VAL A 153 -15.02 -13.42 1.62
N LYS A 154 -15.55 -14.08 2.65
CA LYS A 154 -16.21 -15.38 2.47
C LYS A 154 -17.53 -15.18 1.74
N GLU A 155 -17.86 -16.11 0.81
CA GLU A 155 -19.10 -16.04 0.05
C GLU A 155 -20.35 -15.95 0.93
N ASN A 156 -20.31 -16.58 2.12
CA ASN A 156 -21.43 -16.57 3.09
C ASN A 156 -21.65 -15.22 3.77
N GLU A 157 -20.77 -14.25 3.56
CA GLU A 157 -20.85 -12.91 4.14
C GLU A 157 -21.38 -11.86 3.14
N GLN A 158 -21.78 -12.32 1.97
CA GLN A 158 -22.31 -11.45 0.90
C GLN A 158 -23.80 -11.18 1.09
#